data_de0126cd18cd759f1dca8fbd2d756856
#
_entry.id   de0126cd18cd759f1dca8fbd2d756856
#
_cell.length_a   1.000
_cell.length_b   1.000
_cell.length_c   1.000
_cell.angle_alpha   90.00
_cell.angle_beta   90.00
_cell.angle_gamma   90.00
#
_symmetry.space_group_name_H-M   'P 1'
#
loop_
_entity.id
_entity.type
_entity.pdbx_description
1 polymer ?
#
loop_
_entity_poly.entity_id
_entity_poly.type
_entity_poly.pdbx_seq_one_letter_code
_entity_poly.pdbx_strand_id
1 'polypeptide(L)' 'MFYVFLADGFEETEAIAPTDVMRRSKLDVQTVGVTGIQVKSSHGVTVTADVSINDITFDNLEGVVLPGGMPGTLNL' A
#
# COMPACT_ATOMS: atom_id res chain seq x y z
N MET A 1 -1.64 -9.17 -10.76
CA MET A 1 -1.02 -8.66 -9.52
C MET A 1 -1.19 -7.15 -9.41
N PHE A 2 -1.68 -6.68 -8.29
CA PHE A 2 -1.81 -5.26 -7.97
C PHE A 2 -0.98 -4.95 -6.75
N TYR A 3 -0.34 -3.78 -6.74
CA TYR A 3 0.37 -3.28 -5.56
C TYR A 3 -0.32 -2.05 -5.01
N VAL A 4 -0.44 -2.01 -3.68
CA VAL A 4 -0.90 -0.82 -2.94
C VAL A 4 0.30 -0.28 -2.19
N PHE A 5 0.80 0.88 -2.58
CA PHE A 5 2.01 1.46 -1.99
C PHE A 5 1.68 2.23 -0.71
N LEU A 6 2.38 1.90 0.36
CA LEU A 6 2.21 2.51 1.67
C LEU A 6 3.50 3.22 2.07
N ALA A 7 3.43 4.54 2.24
CA ALA A 7 4.52 5.34 2.79
C ALA A 7 4.04 6.00 4.07
N ASP A 8 4.94 6.35 4.98
CA ASP A 8 4.57 7.00 6.23
C ASP A 8 3.69 8.23 5.96
N GLY A 9 2.58 8.33 6.68
CA GLY A 9 1.60 9.39 6.50
C GLY A 9 0.50 9.07 5.50
N PHE A 10 0.43 7.83 5.00
CA PHE A 10 -0.61 7.42 4.06
C PHE A 10 -2.01 7.51 4.69
N GLU A 11 -3.03 7.66 3.83
CA GLU A 11 -4.43 7.66 4.29
C GLU A 11 -4.92 6.21 4.35
N GLU A 12 -5.16 5.71 5.57
CA GLU A 12 -5.48 4.31 5.79
C GLU A 12 -6.77 3.86 5.11
N THR A 13 -7.78 4.72 5.08
CA THR A 13 -9.04 4.36 4.42
C THR A 13 -8.85 4.21 2.92
N GLU A 14 -8.06 5.10 2.30
CA GLU A 14 -7.78 5.04 0.86
C GLU A 14 -6.89 3.87 0.48
N ALA A 15 -6.14 3.33 1.43
CA ALA A 15 -5.28 2.16 1.19
C ALA A 15 -5.99 0.85 1.49
N ILE A 16 -6.60 0.75 2.67
CA ILE A 16 -7.13 -0.51 3.18
C ILE A 16 -8.47 -0.86 2.52
N ALA A 17 -9.35 0.12 2.30
CA ALA A 17 -10.64 -0.16 1.68
C ALA A 17 -10.49 -0.73 0.26
N PRO A 18 -9.69 -0.15 -0.65
CA PRO A 18 -9.49 -0.78 -1.96
C PRO A 18 -8.82 -2.16 -1.87
N THR A 19 -7.86 -2.33 -0.96
CA THR A 19 -7.20 -3.62 -0.76
C THR A 19 -8.22 -4.68 -0.35
N ASP A 20 -9.09 -4.36 0.61
CA ASP A 20 -10.13 -5.27 1.06
C ASP A 20 -11.09 -5.63 -0.08
N VAL A 21 -11.58 -4.63 -0.81
CA VAL A 21 -12.52 -4.85 -1.91
C VAL A 21 -11.88 -5.71 -2.99
N MET A 22 -10.65 -5.43 -3.38
CA MET A 22 -9.96 -6.20 -4.42
C MET A 22 -9.73 -7.64 -3.98
N ARG A 23 -9.37 -7.88 -2.72
CA ARG A 23 -9.19 -9.24 -2.20
C ARG A 23 -10.50 -10.01 -2.14
N ARG A 24 -11.59 -9.35 -1.77
CA ARG A 24 -12.93 -9.97 -1.80
C ARG A 24 -13.34 -10.35 -3.21
N SER A 25 -12.86 -9.61 -4.21
CA SER A 25 -13.11 -9.91 -5.62
C SER A 25 -12.15 -10.94 -6.19
N LYS A 26 -11.32 -11.56 -5.35
CA LYS A 26 -10.35 -12.61 -5.74
C LYS A 26 -9.21 -12.08 -6.61
N LEU A 27 -8.93 -10.79 -6.55
CA LEU A 27 -7.77 -10.22 -7.22
C LEU A 27 -6.52 -10.45 -6.37
N ASP A 28 -5.38 -10.62 -7.05
CA ASP A 28 -4.09 -10.78 -6.38
C ASP A 28 -3.54 -9.39 -6.04
N VAL A 29 -3.52 -9.05 -4.77
CA VAL A 29 -3.16 -7.73 -4.26
C VAL A 29 -2.17 -7.86 -3.12
N GLN A 30 -1.10 -7.07 -3.18
CA GLN A 30 -0.14 -6.97 -2.08
C GLN A 30 0.06 -5.51 -1.69
N THR A 31 0.17 -5.27 -0.38
CA THR A 31 0.58 -3.97 0.13
C THR A 31 2.10 -3.90 0.14
N VAL A 32 2.65 -2.75 -0.25
CA VAL A 32 4.09 -2.54 -0.39
C VAL A 32 4.52 -1.43 0.56
N GLY A 33 5.43 -1.73 1.46
CA GLY A 33 6.00 -0.72 2.36
C GLY A 33 7.11 0.05 1.66
N VAL A 34 6.88 1.31 1.37
CA VAL A 34 7.86 2.17 0.70
C VAL A 34 8.95 2.63 1.65
N THR A 35 8.55 3.01 2.88
CA THR A 35 9.48 3.50 3.90
C THR A 35 9.96 2.41 4.84
N GLY A 36 9.42 1.19 4.73
CA GLY A 36 9.75 0.04 5.56
C GLY A 36 8.59 -0.92 5.54
N ILE A 37 8.78 -2.11 6.14
CA ILE A 37 7.71 -3.12 6.17
C ILE A 37 6.59 -2.70 7.13
N GLN A 38 6.90 -1.93 8.17
CA GLN A 38 5.89 -1.34 9.05
C GLN A 38 5.73 0.12 8.68
N VAL A 39 4.50 0.52 8.37
CA VAL A 39 4.19 1.85 7.87
C VAL A 39 3.12 2.47 8.74
N LYS A 40 3.30 3.73 9.12
CA LYS A 40 2.37 4.44 9.98
C LYS A 40 1.51 5.38 9.17
N SER A 41 0.19 5.24 9.32
CA SER A 41 -0.76 6.09 8.60
C SER A 41 -0.81 7.52 9.15
N SER A 42 -1.53 8.40 8.45
CA SER A 42 -1.71 9.79 8.87
C SER A 42 -2.42 9.91 10.21
N HIS A 43 -3.21 8.92 10.60
CA HIS A 43 -3.93 8.91 11.89
C HIS A 43 -3.26 8.02 12.93
N GLY A 44 -2.01 7.64 12.71
CA GLY A 44 -1.23 6.92 13.70
C GLY A 44 -1.44 5.41 13.74
N VAL A 45 -2.11 4.85 12.74
CA VAL A 45 -2.31 3.40 12.65
C VAL A 45 -1.08 2.76 11.99
N THR A 46 -0.44 1.83 12.69
CA THR A 46 0.70 1.11 12.13
C THR A 46 0.20 -0.12 11.38
N VAL A 47 0.61 -0.24 10.13
CA VAL A 47 0.24 -1.36 9.26
C VAL A 47 1.51 -2.09 8.84
N THR A 48 1.49 -3.41 8.94
CA THR A 48 2.57 -4.23 8.40
C THR A 48 2.24 -4.53 6.94
N ALA A 49 3.08 -4.05 6.03
CA ALA A 49 2.90 -4.32 4.61
C ALA A 49 3.22 -5.77 4.29
N ASP A 50 2.65 -6.27 3.20
CA ASP A 50 2.93 -7.65 2.76
C ASP A 50 4.36 -7.81 2.30
N VAL A 51 4.91 -6.81 1.62
CA VAL A 51 6.29 -6.83 1.10
C VAL A 51 6.92 -5.45 1.23
N SER A 52 8.25 -5.42 1.20
CA SER A 52 9.02 -4.18 1.11
C SER A 52 9.17 -3.77 -0.36
N ILE A 53 9.34 -2.47 -0.61
CA ILE A 53 9.58 -1.98 -1.98
C ILE A 53 10.82 -2.61 -2.62
N ASN A 54 11.77 -3.05 -1.80
CA ASN A 54 12.98 -3.68 -2.31
C ASN A 54 12.74 -5.09 -2.84
N ASP A 55 11.59 -5.69 -2.53
CA ASP A 55 11.27 -7.08 -2.85
C ASP A 55 10.18 -7.22 -3.91
N ILE A 56 9.73 -6.12 -4.51
CA ILE A 56 8.68 -6.19 -5.52
C ILE A 56 9.26 -6.50 -6.89
N THR A 57 8.40 -7.07 -7.75
CA THR A 57 8.71 -7.29 -9.15
C THR A 57 7.57 -6.72 -9.99
N PHE A 58 7.87 -6.35 -11.23
CA PHE A 58 6.86 -5.85 -12.14
C PHE A 58 6.31 -6.92 -13.08
N ASP A 59 6.73 -8.17 -12.89
CA ASP A 59 6.22 -9.29 -13.66
C ASP A 59 4.73 -9.48 -13.37
N ASN A 60 3.92 -9.56 -14.42
CA ASN A 60 2.46 -9.73 -14.30
C ASN A 60 1.76 -8.58 -13.56
N LEU A 61 2.36 -7.42 -13.52
CA LEU A 61 1.76 -6.26 -12.87
C LEU A 61 0.59 -5.73 -13.70
N GLU A 62 -0.58 -5.62 -13.08
CA GLU A 62 -1.80 -5.13 -13.73
C GLU A 62 -2.10 -3.68 -13.35
N GLY A 63 -1.67 -3.25 -12.17
CA GLY A 63 -1.90 -1.88 -11.72
C GLY A 63 -1.34 -1.60 -10.36
N VAL A 64 -1.35 -0.33 -10.00
CA VAL A 64 -0.91 0.15 -8.70
C VAL A 64 -1.95 1.09 -8.10
N VAL A 65 -2.00 1.14 -6.77
CA VAL A 65 -2.84 2.07 -6.03
C VAL A 65 -1.91 2.95 -5.20
N LEU A 66 -2.08 4.26 -5.33
CA LEU A 66 -1.30 5.25 -4.59
C LEU A 66 -2.24 5.99 -3.64
N PRO A 67 -2.37 5.54 -2.39
CA PRO A 67 -3.24 6.20 -1.43
C PRO A 67 -2.77 7.63 -1.17
N GLY A 68 -3.73 8.54 -0.96
CA GLY A 68 -3.41 9.90 -0.58
C GLY A 68 -2.91 10.01 0.84
N GLY A 69 -2.83 11.24 1.33
CA GLY A 69 -2.38 11.55 2.68
C GLY A 69 -1.10 12.38 2.68
N MET A 70 -1.02 13.28 3.65
CA MET A 70 0.16 14.11 3.86
C MET A 70 0.76 13.73 5.21
N PRO A 71 2.05 13.40 5.31
CA PRO A 71 3.09 13.48 4.28
C PRO A 71 3.23 12.23 3.38
N GLY A 72 2.30 11.27 3.45
CA GLY A 72 2.43 10.04 2.65
C GLY A 72 2.61 10.31 1.16
N THR A 73 1.80 11.21 0.58
CA THR A 73 1.89 11.58 -0.82
C THR A 73 3.26 12.16 -1.17
N LEU A 74 3.86 12.92 -0.26
CA LEU A 74 5.18 13.51 -0.47
C LEU A 74 6.29 12.46 -0.44
N ASN A 75 6.04 11.33 0.22
CA ASN A 75 7.03 10.26 0.34
C ASN A 75 6.95 9.25 -0.80
N LEU A 76 5.89 9.30 -1.58
CA LEU A 76 5.73 8.45 -2.75
C LEU A 76 6.41 9.06 -3.97
#